data_5e48bc96075dc959a554dec96b7e6406
#
_entry.id   5e48bc96075dc959a554dec96b7e6406
#
_cell.length_a   1.000
_cell.length_b   1.000
_cell.length_c   1.000
_cell.angle_alpha   90.00
_cell.angle_beta   90.00
_cell.angle_gamma   90.00
#
_symmetry.space_group_name_H-M   'P 1'
#
loop_
_entity.id
_entity.type
_entity.pdbx_description
1 polymer ?
#
loop_
_entity_poly.entity_id
_entity_poly.type
_entity_poly.pdbx_seq_one_letter_code
_entity_poly.pdbx_strand_id
1 'polypeptide(L)'
;MSSATPDGRASVLDCGSPLPLSHPPGCSQPNRNLHPSSNKTPAVAGLILLLFVPLHTLAAGDLLPARSRLPRTNLLVFHDRTGAVAPVKSNTDWQQRRAEILRGMTEVMGPLPGPEKRCPLDVRIEQETDCGSYLRRSITYAAEPGSRVPAYLLVPKAGLRNRQSLPAVLALHPTDMAYGYRVVAEQLGANYPAYGRDLAERGYVVLAPAYPIMAGYQPDLKALGYQSGTMRAIWDNIRALDLLESLPFVRKEKVGAIGHSLGGHNAIYTAVFDPRIQVGVSSCGFDSFLDYYASDPANWQPERGWCQTRYMPRLADYRGRLAEIPFDFHELIGALAPRPVFVNAPLRDANFGWQSVDAVLNAASAVYRLYGVPHDLTVLHPDCEHDFPPEVREAAYRFLDRRLR
;
A
#
# COMPACT_ATOMS: atom_id res chain seq x y z
N MET A 1 -17.65 15.37 -53.96
CA MET A 1 -18.50 15.78 -52.83
C MET A 1 -17.83 15.29 -51.56
N SER A 2 -17.32 16.23 -50.81
CA SER A 2 -16.49 16.11 -49.62
C SER A 2 -17.33 15.67 -48.42
N SER A 3 -16.86 14.72 -47.64
CA SER A 3 -17.33 14.55 -46.27
C SER A 3 -16.15 14.30 -45.36
N ALA A 4 -15.97 15.25 -44.46
CA ALA A 4 -14.92 15.33 -43.47
C ALA A 4 -15.16 14.31 -42.35
N THR A 5 -14.10 13.66 -41.91
CA THR A 5 -14.01 12.89 -40.63
C THR A 5 -13.70 13.84 -39.48
N PRO A 6 -14.30 13.72 -38.31
CA PRO A 6 -13.85 14.46 -37.14
C PRO A 6 -12.71 13.71 -36.44
N ASP A 7 -11.63 14.41 -36.27
CA ASP A 7 -10.43 14.04 -35.53
C ASP A 7 -10.72 14.13 -34.02
N GLY A 8 -10.88 12.99 -33.37
CA GLY A 8 -11.13 12.88 -31.92
C GLY A 8 -9.84 12.58 -31.17
N ARG A 9 -8.95 13.56 -31.01
CA ARG A 9 -7.83 13.44 -30.06
C ARG A 9 -8.34 13.64 -28.63
N ALA A 10 -8.40 12.58 -27.87
CA ALA A 10 -8.53 12.64 -26.42
C ALA A 10 -7.27 13.25 -25.82
N SER A 11 -7.40 14.43 -25.22
CA SER A 11 -6.31 15.13 -24.54
C SER A 11 -5.92 14.39 -23.26
N VAL A 12 -4.66 14.04 -23.17
CA VAL A 12 -3.98 13.65 -21.92
C VAL A 12 -4.10 14.83 -20.96
N LEU A 13 -4.77 14.64 -19.83
CA LEU A 13 -4.84 15.63 -18.75
C LEU A 13 -3.44 15.81 -18.14
N ASP A 14 -2.79 16.86 -18.57
CA ASP A 14 -1.58 17.40 -17.96
C ASP A 14 -1.96 18.01 -16.60
N CYS A 15 -1.42 17.45 -15.50
CA CYS A 15 -1.60 17.98 -14.16
C CYS A 15 -0.74 19.25 -14.01
N GLY A 16 -1.29 20.38 -14.45
CA GLY A 16 -0.68 21.71 -14.34
C GLY A 16 -0.45 22.15 -12.89
N SER A 17 0.60 22.94 -12.74
CA SER A 17 1.08 23.58 -11.52
C SER A 17 0.04 24.51 -10.88
N PRO A 18 0.01 24.66 -9.54
CA PRO A 18 -0.90 25.56 -8.86
C PRO A 18 -0.46 27.04 -8.98
N LEU A 19 -1.43 27.92 -9.23
CA LEU A 19 -1.30 29.37 -9.14
C LEU A 19 -1.18 29.83 -7.69
N PRO A 20 -0.51 30.95 -7.39
CA PRO A 20 -0.31 31.44 -6.01
C PRO A 20 -1.57 32.12 -5.46
N LEU A 21 -1.94 31.75 -4.24
CA LEU A 21 -2.97 32.42 -3.46
C LEU A 21 -2.37 33.60 -2.66
N SER A 22 -2.96 34.77 -2.85
CA SER A 22 -2.72 36.02 -2.14
C SER A 22 -3.22 35.98 -0.70
N HIS A 23 -2.42 36.49 0.25
CA HIS A 23 -2.78 36.70 1.64
C HIS A 23 -3.58 37.98 1.84
N PRO A 24 -4.52 38.02 2.80
CA PRO A 24 -4.93 39.24 3.45
C PRO A 24 -4.25 39.44 4.83
N PRO A 25 -4.17 40.70 5.33
CA PRO A 25 -3.29 41.08 6.43
C PRO A 25 -3.97 41.12 7.80
N GLY A 26 -3.16 40.81 8.81
CA GLY A 26 -3.09 41.48 10.10
C GLY A 26 -4.20 41.28 11.13
N CYS A 27 -3.87 40.68 12.26
CA CYS A 27 -4.31 41.22 13.56
C CYS A 27 -3.34 40.88 14.67
N SER A 28 -3.11 41.87 15.51
CA SER A 28 -2.11 42.10 16.53
C SER A 28 -2.29 41.27 17.81
N GLN A 29 -1.14 40.99 18.46
CA GLN A 29 -1.02 40.46 19.83
C GLN A 29 -1.46 41.46 20.90
N PRO A 30 -1.68 40.99 22.15
CA PRO A 30 -1.05 41.66 23.28
C PRO A 30 -0.25 40.75 24.21
N ASN A 31 0.90 41.31 24.62
CA ASN A 31 1.78 40.91 25.70
C ASN A 31 1.09 40.73 27.06
N ARG A 32 1.51 39.74 27.84
CA ARG A 32 1.60 39.84 29.31
C ARG A 32 2.78 39.09 29.88
N ASN A 33 3.70 39.87 30.43
CA ASN A 33 4.78 39.47 31.36
C ASN A 33 4.20 38.97 32.69
N LEU A 34 4.77 37.92 33.28
CA LEU A 34 4.79 37.73 34.73
C LEU A 34 6.13 37.07 35.14
N HIS A 35 6.76 37.64 36.12
CA HIS A 35 8.07 37.37 36.73
C HIS A 35 8.03 36.15 37.71
N PRO A 36 9.21 35.59 38.09
CA PRO A 36 9.35 34.33 38.79
C PRO A 36 9.37 34.48 40.31
N SER A 37 8.85 33.47 41.01
CA SER A 37 9.05 33.30 42.45
C SER A 37 10.05 32.17 42.73
N SER A 38 11.07 32.53 43.47
CA SER A 38 12.11 31.67 44.05
C SER A 38 11.59 30.83 45.21
N ASN A 39 11.82 29.49 45.19
CA ASN A 39 11.82 28.72 46.43
C ASN A 39 13.05 27.82 46.48
N LYS A 40 13.88 28.10 47.51
CA LYS A 40 15.06 27.31 47.90
C LYS A 40 14.62 26.10 48.73
N THR A 41 15.14 24.93 48.44
CA THR A 41 15.17 23.79 49.36
C THR A 41 16.55 23.10 49.30
N PRO A 42 17.03 22.46 50.40
CA PRO A 42 18.46 22.32 50.67
C PRO A 42 19.09 21.08 50.05
N ALA A 43 20.40 21.17 49.85
CA ALA A 43 21.26 20.14 49.33
C ALA A 43 21.44 18.98 50.31
N VAL A 44 21.17 17.75 49.84
CA VAL A 44 21.66 16.50 50.45
C VAL A 44 22.85 16.03 49.62
N ALA A 45 24.03 16.02 50.25
CA ALA A 45 25.27 15.53 49.65
C ALA A 45 25.23 13.98 49.63
N GLY A 46 24.94 13.40 48.47
CA GLY A 46 25.11 11.98 48.21
C GLY A 46 26.41 11.73 47.47
N LEU A 47 27.31 10.98 48.08
CA LEU A 47 28.58 10.53 47.52
C LEU A 47 28.32 9.57 46.36
N ILE A 48 28.50 10.03 45.13
CA ILE A 48 28.39 9.16 43.94
C ILE A 48 29.78 8.57 43.68
N LEU A 49 29.88 7.26 43.94
CA LEU A 49 31.04 6.45 43.58
C LEU A 49 30.99 6.23 42.04
N LEU A 50 31.85 6.99 41.31
CA LEU A 50 32.00 6.80 39.87
C LEU A 50 32.77 5.50 39.60
N LEU A 51 32.03 4.43 39.31
CA LEU A 51 32.58 3.23 38.68
C LEU A 51 32.97 3.59 37.24
N PHE A 52 34.27 3.75 36.99
CA PHE A 52 34.81 3.78 35.64
C PHE A 52 34.59 2.42 34.96
N VAL A 53 33.54 2.32 34.14
CA VAL A 53 33.41 1.25 33.13
C VAL A 53 34.30 1.68 31.95
N PRO A 54 35.29 0.87 31.56
CA PRO A 54 36.08 1.20 30.39
C PRO A 54 35.17 1.24 29.18
N LEU A 55 35.13 2.38 28.49
CA LEU A 55 34.48 2.52 27.19
C LEU A 55 35.25 1.62 26.22
N HIS A 56 34.75 0.40 26.02
CA HIS A 56 35.21 -0.42 24.91
C HIS A 56 34.86 0.36 23.65
N THR A 57 35.86 0.90 22.96
CA THR A 57 35.75 1.36 21.60
C THR A 57 35.10 0.24 20.79
N LEU A 58 33.82 0.40 20.44
CA LEU A 58 33.21 -0.38 19.41
C LEU A 58 34.09 -0.21 18.18
N ALA A 59 34.85 -1.25 17.86
CA ALA A 59 35.57 -1.34 16.61
C ALA A 59 34.58 -1.00 15.52
N ALA A 60 34.98 -0.16 14.56
CA ALA A 60 34.22 0.16 13.36
C ALA A 60 33.73 -1.18 12.79
N GLY A 61 32.45 -1.46 12.98
CA GLY A 61 31.85 -2.69 12.49
C GLY A 61 32.16 -2.77 11.02
N ASP A 62 32.80 -3.86 10.61
CA ASP A 62 33.04 -4.20 9.23
C ASP A 62 31.74 -3.90 8.47
N LEU A 63 31.75 -2.84 7.67
CA LEU A 63 30.69 -2.58 6.69
C LEU A 63 30.73 -3.81 5.76
N LEU A 64 29.83 -4.75 6.01
CA LEU A 64 29.64 -5.87 5.10
C LEU A 64 29.53 -5.28 3.69
N PRO A 65 30.30 -5.79 2.71
CA PRO A 65 30.26 -5.27 1.36
C PRO A 65 28.81 -5.20 0.88
N ALA A 66 28.46 -4.10 0.21
CA ALA A 66 27.10 -3.91 -0.32
C ALA A 66 26.74 -5.18 -1.11
N ARG A 67 25.73 -5.90 -0.62
CA ARG A 67 25.30 -7.16 -1.23
C ARG A 67 24.84 -6.89 -2.65
N SER A 68 25.32 -7.67 -3.60
CA SER A 68 24.89 -7.55 -5.00
C SER A 68 23.38 -7.82 -5.11
N ARG A 69 22.72 -7.07 -6.00
CA ARG A 69 21.30 -7.32 -6.33
C ARG A 69 21.12 -8.75 -6.86
N LEU A 70 20.25 -9.53 -6.23
CA LEU A 70 19.92 -10.86 -6.70
C LEU A 70 19.03 -10.82 -7.96
N PRO A 71 19.09 -11.84 -8.85
CA PRO A 71 18.31 -11.84 -10.09
C PRO A 71 16.81 -11.77 -9.84
N ARG A 72 16.11 -10.93 -10.63
CA ARG A 72 14.63 -10.83 -10.62
C ARG A 72 13.95 -12.09 -11.15
N THR A 73 14.59 -12.74 -12.13
CA THR A 73 14.03 -13.91 -12.82
C THR A 73 14.28 -15.23 -12.08
N ASN A 74 15.17 -15.23 -11.08
CA ASN A 74 15.44 -16.39 -10.24
C ASN A 74 15.27 -16.03 -8.76
N LEU A 75 14.09 -16.28 -8.22
CA LEU A 75 13.78 -15.97 -6.82
C LEU A 75 14.31 -17.04 -5.85
N LEU A 76 14.69 -18.24 -6.35
CA LEU A 76 15.16 -19.33 -5.50
C LEU A 76 16.66 -19.22 -5.18
N VAL A 77 17.13 -18.01 -4.91
CA VAL A 77 18.46 -17.72 -4.39
C VAL A 77 18.38 -16.67 -3.28
N PHE A 78 19.30 -16.73 -2.32
CA PHE A 78 19.41 -15.77 -1.22
C PHE A 78 20.87 -15.59 -0.80
N HIS A 79 21.19 -14.56 -0.02
CA HIS A 79 22.52 -14.42 0.57
C HIS A 79 22.55 -15.16 1.92
N ASP A 80 23.47 -16.09 2.05
CA ASP A 80 23.73 -16.76 3.31
C ASP A 80 24.37 -15.82 4.36
N ARG A 81 24.74 -16.36 5.52
CA ARG A 81 25.34 -15.58 6.62
C ARG A 81 26.71 -15.01 6.27
N THR A 82 27.40 -15.59 5.29
CA THR A 82 28.69 -15.08 4.80
C THR A 82 28.54 -14.01 3.72
N GLY A 83 27.33 -13.80 3.21
CA GLY A 83 27.03 -12.93 2.09
C GLY A 83 27.16 -13.62 0.73
N ALA A 84 27.47 -14.91 0.69
CA ALA A 84 27.52 -15.69 -0.55
C ALA A 84 26.11 -16.01 -1.05
N VAL A 85 25.96 -16.08 -2.39
CA VAL A 85 24.68 -16.48 -3.01
C VAL A 85 24.50 -17.98 -2.87
N ALA A 86 23.41 -18.40 -2.24
CA ALA A 86 23.04 -19.80 -2.00
C ALA A 86 21.65 -20.10 -2.60
N PRO A 87 21.39 -21.36 -3.01
CA PRO A 87 20.08 -21.75 -3.52
C PRO A 87 19.06 -21.90 -2.40
N VAL A 88 17.83 -21.41 -2.63
CA VAL A 88 16.66 -21.68 -1.79
C VAL A 88 16.18 -23.11 -2.06
N LYS A 89 16.26 -23.98 -1.05
CA LYS A 89 15.85 -25.40 -1.12
C LYS A 89 14.68 -25.73 -0.20
N SER A 90 14.34 -24.81 0.71
CA SER A 90 13.31 -25.01 1.72
C SER A 90 12.51 -23.72 1.97
N ASN A 91 11.35 -23.86 2.63
CA ASN A 91 10.58 -22.71 3.09
C ASN A 91 11.38 -21.84 4.07
N THR A 92 12.27 -22.43 4.87
CA THR A 92 13.15 -21.68 5.78
C THR A 92 14.15 -20.80 5.02
N ASP A 93 14.77 -21.31 3.95
CA ASP A 93 15.66 -20.51 3.09
C ASP A 93 14.87 -19.37 2.43
N TRP A 94 13.64 -19.69 1.96
CA TRP A 94 12.78 -18.66 1.38
C TRP A 94 12.45 -17.55 2.38
N GLN A 95 12.26 -17.84 3.67
CA GLN A 95 12.03 -16.80 4.67
C GLN A 95 13.24 -15.86 4.82
N GLN A 96 14.47 -16.36 4.65
CA GLN A 96 15.66 -15.50 4.60
C GLN A 96 15.62 -14.58 3.37
N ARG A 97 15.32 -15.12 2.19
CA ARG A 97 15.14 -14.32 0.97
C ARG A 97 14.02 -13.27 1.14
N ARG A 98 12.89 -13.68 1.70
CA ARG A 98 11.77 -12.76 1.98
C ARG A 98 12.17 -11.61 2.91
N ALA A 99 12.98 -11.88 3.93
CA ALA A 99 13.52 -10.84 4.81
C ALA A 99 14.44 -9.87 4.05
N GLU A 100 15.21 -10.33 3.05
CA GLU A 100 16.00 -9.46 2.17
C GLU A 100 15.11 -8.55 1.32
N ILE A 101 14.03 -9.10 0.75
CA ILE A 101 13.06 -8.34 -0.03
C ILE A 101 12.46 -7.21 0.82
N LEU A 102 12.00 -7.52 2.04
CA LEU A 102 11.44 -6.52 2.96
C LEU A 102 12.47 -5.43 3.32
N ARG A 103 13.75 -5.80 3.52
CA ARG A 103 14.81 -4.81 3.75
C ARG A 103 14.96 -3.88 2.54
N GLY A 104 15.00 -4.43 1.32
CA GLY A 104 15.07 -3.63 0.10
C GLY A 104 13.87 -2.68 -0.05
N MET A 105 12.66 -3.15 0.29
CA MET A 105 11.47 -2.31 0.31
C MET A 105 11.60 -1.16 1.31
N THR A 106 12.05 -1.45 2.55
CA THR A 106 12.22 -0.41 3.57
C THR A 106 13.37 0.55 3.28
N GLU A 107 14.40 0.10 2.56
CA GLU A 107 15.46 0.96 2.05
C GLU A 107 14.92 2.06 1.13
N VAL A 108 13.99 1.74 0.25
CA VAL A 108 13.40 2.69 -0.71
C VAL A 108 12.26 3.51 -0.11
N MET A 109 11.39 2.88 0.67
CA MET A 109 10.17 3.50 1.17
C MET A 109 10.28 4.13 2.55
N GLY A 110 11.38 3.87 3.27
CA GLY A 110 11.51 4.14 4.69
C GLY A 110 11.03 2.97 5.57
N PRO A 111 11.35 2.99 6.86
CA PRO A 111 10.99 1.91 7.78
C PRO A 111 9.48 1.80 7.98
N LEU A 112 8.99 0.56 8.16
CA LEU A 112 7.64 0.34 8.65
C LEU A 112 7.58 0.81 10.11
N PRO A 113 6.56 1.61 10.51
CA PRO A 113 6.38 2.00 11.90
C PRO A 113 6.25 0.82 12.84
N GLY A 114 6.79 0.96 14.04
CA GLY A 114 6.70 -0.01 15.10
C GLY A 114 5.45 0.15 15.98
N PRO A 115 5.36 -0.67 17.04
CA PRO A 115 4.23 -0.64 17.98
C PRO A 115 4.09 0.71 18.72
N GLU A 116 5.14 1.50 18.81
CA GLU A 116 5.14 2.85 19.43
C GLU A 116 4.19 3.82 18.73
N LYS A 117 3.90 3.62 17.45
CA LYS A 117 2.92 4.42 16.71
C LYS A 117 1.48 3.92 16.85
N ARG A 118 1.26 2.77 17.50
CA ARG A 118 -0.10 2.28 17.74
C ARG A 118 -0.78 3.08 18.84
N CYS A 119 -2.01 3.49 18.57
CA CYS A 119 -2.90 4.15 19.53
C CYS A 119 -4.29 3.51 19.42
N PRO A 120 -5.22 3.79 20.35
CA PRO A 120 -6.62 3.43 20.17
C PRO A 120 -7.14 3.93 18.83
N LEU A 121 -7.93 3.12 18.13
CA LEU A 121 -8.42 3.46 16.78
C LEU A 121 -9.36 4.67 16.79
N ASP A 122 -10.02 4.97 17.90
CA ASP A 122 -10.93 6.11 18.07
C ASP A 122 -11.81 6.32 16.82
N VAL A 123 -12.54 5.28 16.43
CA VAL A 123 -13.37 5.29 15.22
C VAL A 123 -14.51 6.29 15.40
N ARG A 124 -14.62 7.25 14.47
CA ARG A 124 -15.71 8.22 14.44
C ARG A 124 -16.54 7.99 13.19
N ILE A 125 -17.85 7.86 13.38
CA ILE A 125 -18.81 7.79 12.29
C ILE A 125 -19.30 9.21 12.03
N GLU A 126 -19.00 9.74 10.85
CA GLU A 126 -19.39 11.08 10.45
C GLU A 126 -20.75 11.07 9.76
N GLN A 127 -21.02 10.03 8.98
CA GLN A 127 -22.29 9.86 8.26
C GLN A 127 -22.59 8.36 8.07
N GLU A 128 -23.86 8.00 8.14
CA GLU A 128 -24.36 6.68 7.77
C GLU A 128 -25.42 6.81 6.68
N THR A 129 -25.32 5.99 5.65
CA THR A 129 -26.25 5.94 4.52
C THR A 129 -26.78 4.52 4.38
N ASP A 130 -28.08 4.37 4.31
CA ASP A 130 -28.73 3.10 4.00
C ASP A 130 -28.68 2.84 2.48
N CYS A 131 -27.95 1.80 2.08
CA CYS A 131 -27.77 1.38 0.68
C CYS A 131 -28.55 0.08 0.34
N GLY A 132 -29.65 -0.18 1.05
CA GLY A 132 -30.50 -1.37 0.82
C GLY A 132 -29.96 -2.61 1.54
N SER A 133 -29.07 -3.38 0.95
CA SER A 133 -28.50 -4.61 1.55
C SER A 133 -27.41 -4.35 2.60
N TYR A 134 -26.79 -3.18 2.58
CA TYR A 134 -25.70 -2.79 3.50
C TYR A 134 -25.86 -1.34 3.99
N LEU A 135 -25.15 -0.99 5.06
CA LEU A 135 -24.94 0.38 5.52
C LEU A 135 -23.57 0.86 5.06
N ARG A 136 -23.50 2.07 4.47
CA ARG A 136 -22.24 2.75 4.16
C ARG A 136 -22.00 3.83 5.20
N ARG A 137 -20.90 3.71 5.93
CA ARG A 137 -20.46 4.66 6.95
C ARG A 137 -19.26 5.45 6.46
N SER A 138 -19.37 6.78 6.40
CA SER A 138 -18.22 7.66 6.34
C SER A 138 -17.61 7.70 7.74
N ILE A 139 -16.36 7.28 7.85
CA ILE A 139 -15.66 7.20 9.13
C ILE A 139 -14.30 7.86 9.07
N THR A 140 -13.76 8.19 10.24
CA THR A 140 -12.33 8.37 10.42
C THR A 140 -11.83 7.44 11.53
N TYR A 141 -10.59 6.96 11.41
CA TYR A 141 -9.91 6.19 12.47
C TYR A 141 -8.49 6.72 12.70
N ALA A 142 -8.00 6.61 13.94
CA ALA A 142 -6.65 7.03 14.28
C ALA A 142 -5.65 5.96 13.84
N ALA A 143 -4.78 6.27 12.87
CA ALA A 143 -3.70 5.38 12.46
C ALA A 143 -2.49 5.48 13.41
N GLU A 144 -2.23 6.67 13.93
CA GLU A 144 -1.21 6.97 14.93
C GLU A 144 -1.60 8.24 15.71
N PRO A 145 -0.91 8.57 16.82
CA PRO A 145 -1.21 9.78 17.58
C PRO A 145 -1.20 11.04 16.70
N GLY A 146 -2.29 11.80 16.77
CA GLY A 146 -2.44 13.05 16.01
C GLY A 146 -2.78 12.89 14.51
N SER A 147 -2.93 11.67 13.99
CA SER A 147 -3.23 11.45 12.57
C SER A 147 -4.37 10.47 12.37
N ARG A 148 -5.39 10.92 11.62
CA ARG A 148 -6.61 10.18 11.31
C ARG A 148 -6.74 9.91 9.82
N VAL A 149 -7.26 8.75 9.47
CA VAL A 149 -7.50 8.31 8.09
C VAL A 149 -8.99 8.35 7.82
N PRO A 150 -9.44 9.08 6.79
CA PRO A 150 -10.81 8.98 6.30
C PRO A 150 -11.01 7.63 5.57
N ALA A 151 -12.18 7.04 5.73
CA ALA A 151 -12.52 5.79 5.06
C ALA A 151 -14.03 5.62 4.89
N TYR A 152 -14.42 4.74 3.98
CA TYR A 152 -15.76 4.15 4.00
C TYR A 152 -15.71 2.75 4.62
N LEU A 153 -16.61 2.51 5.57
CA LEU A 153 -16.91 1.18 6.10
C LEU A 153 -18.30 0.77 5.61
N LEU A 154 -18.35 -0.30 4.79
CA LEU A 154 -19.58 -0.86 4.26
C LEU A 154 -19.89 -2.13 5.03
N VAL A 155 -21.04 -2.16 5.70
CA VAL A 155 -21.44 -3.26 6.58
C VAL A 155 -22.72 -3.90 6.08
N PRO A 156 -22.69 -5.15 5.62
CA PRO A 156 -23.88 -5.89 5.25
C PRO A 156 -24.87 -6.00 6.42
N LYS A 157 -26.14 -5.68 6.20
CA LYS A 157 -27.16 -5.71 7.27
C LYS A 157 -27.35 -7.09 7.88
N ALA A 158 -27.04 -8.16 7.14
CA ALA A 158 -27.08 -9.53 7.63
C ALA A 158 -26.12 -9.74 8.82
N GLY A 159 -24.90 -9.17 8.79
CA GLY A 159 -23.96 -9.23 9.90
C GLY A 159 -24.46 -8.54 11.17
N LEU A 160 -25.15 -7.41 11.01
CA LEU A 160 -25.69 -6.65 12.13
C LEU A 160 -26.91 -7.33 12.76
N ARG A 161 -27.81 -7.92 11.96
CA ARG A 161 -29.07 -8.53 12.43
C ARG A 161 -28.86 -9.90 13.05
N ASN A 162 -28.06 -10.75 12.43
CA ASN A 162 -27.96 -12.17 12.75
C ASN A 162 -26.73 -12.51 13.60
N ARG A 163 -25.90 -11.54 13.97
CA ARG A 163 -24.57 -11.73 14.56
C ARG A 163 -23.69 -12.70 13.75
N GLN A 164 -23.96 -12.78 12.44
CA GLN A 164 -23.23 -13.65 11.53
C GLN A 164 -21.82 -13.08 11.34
N SER A 165 -20.82 -13.93 11.52
CA SER A 165 -19.44 -13.58 11.24
C SER A 165 -19.19 -13.60 9.72
N LEU A 166 -18.79 -12.46 9.15
CA LEU A 166 -18.65 -12.22 7.71
C LEU A 166 -17.17 -12.12 7.32
N PRO A 167 -16.81 -12.51 6.08
CA PRO A 167 -15.50 -12.21 5.53
C PRO A 167 -15.36 -10.69 5.31
N ALA A 168 -14.12 -10.20 5.29
CA ALA A 168 -13.84 -8.78 5.08
C ALA A 168 -12.85 -8.54 3.95
N VAL A 169 -12.88 -7.33 3.39
CA VAL A 169 -11.98 -6.93 2.30
C VAL A 169 -11.55 -5.47 2.48
N LEU A 170 -10.26 -5.20 2.31
CA LEU A 170 -9.76 -3.87 2.01
C LEU A 170 -10.00 -3.57 0.52
N ALA A 171 -10.80 -2.56 0.20
CA ALA A 171 -11.05 -2.10 -1.16
C ALA A 171 -10.23 -0.81 -1.40
N LEU A 172 -9.10 -0.96 -2.09
CA LEU A 172 -8.10 0.09 -2.24
C LEU A 172 -8.27 0.81 -3.58
N HIS A 173 -8.39 2.13 -3.54
CA HIS A 173 -8.80 2.94 -4.68
C HIS A 173 -7.65 3.25 -5.65
N PRO A 174 -7.95 3.49 -6.95
CA PRO A 174 -6.99 3.97 -7.93
C PRO A 174 -6.52 5.40 -7.62
N THR A 175 -5.56 5.90 -8.39
CA THR A 175 -5.20 7.32 -8.34
C THR A 175 -6.39 8.16 -8.76
N ASP A 176 -6.97 8.91 -7.81
CA ASP A 176 -8.06 9.84 -8.05
C ASP A 176 -7.93 11.04 -7.12
N MET A 177 -7.68 12.22 -7.69
CA MET A 177 -7.42 13.44 -6.92
C MET A 177 -8.70 14.15 -6.49
N ALA A 178 -9.85 13.82 -7.10
CA ALA A 178 -11.13 14.47 -6.82
C ALA A 178 -11.94 13.70 -5.75
N TYR A 179 -12.06 12.41 -5.91
CA TYR A 179 -12.95 11.56 -5.10
C TYR A 179 -12.21 10.59 -4.19
N GLY A 180 -10.96 10.22 -4.53
CA GLY A 180 -10.15 9.30 -3.73
C GLY A 180 -10.85 7.96 -3.45
N TYR A 181 -10.91 7.55 -2.19
CA TYR A 181 -11.52 6.28 -1.77
C TYR A 181 -13.03 6.15 -2.06
N ARG A 182 -13.71 7.26 -2.38
CA ARG A 182 -15.13 7.25 -2.70
C ARG A 182 -15.43 6.47 -3.99
N VAL A 183 -14.49 6.47 -4.94
CA VAL A 183 -14.67 5.81 -6.26
C VAL A 183 -14.95 4.32 -6.17
N VAL A 184 -14.50 3.64 -5.10
CA VAL A 184 -14.72 2.19 -4.93
C VAL A 184 -16.02 1.84 -4.23
N ALA A 185 -16.72 2.84 -3.67
CA ALA A 185 -17.91 2.63 -2.85
C ALA A 185 -19.15 3.39 -3.35
N GLU A 186 -18.97 4.45 -4.14
CA GLU A 186 -20.04 5.25 -4.72
C GLU A 186 -20.14 5.02 -6.23
N GLN A 187 -21.34 5.21 -6.78
CA GLN A 187 -21.55 5.17 -8.22
C GLN A 187 -21.31 6.57 -8.80
N LEU A 188 -20.07 6.85 -9.14
CA LEU A 188 -19.63 8.18 -9.63
C LEU A 188 -19.57 8.26 -11.16
N GLY A 189 -20.05 7.25 -11.87
CA GLY A 189 -20.06 7.15 -13.32
C GLY A 189 -19.46 5.82 -13.84
N ALA A 190 -19.52 5.63 -15.17
CA ALA A 190 -19.12 4.36 -15.81
C ALA A 190 -17.61 4.06 -15.63
N ASN A 191 -16.78 5.09 -15.53
CA ASN A 191 -15.32 4.97 -15.42
C ASN A 191 -14.83 4.63 -14.00
N TYR A 192 -15.75 4.52 -13.01
CA TYR A 192 -15.40 4.26 -11.62
C TYR A 192 -15.97 2.90 -11.17
N PRO A 193 -15.20 1.82 -11.29
CA PRO A 193 -15.68 0.49 -10.87
C PRO A 193 -15.81 0.45 -9.34
N ALA A 194 -17.04 0.49 -8.86
CA ALA A 194 -17.36 0.50 -7.43
C ALA A 194 -17.25 -0.90 -6.79
N TYR A 195 -16.11 -1.58 -6.96
CA TYR A 195 -15.90 -2.97 -6.49
C TYR A 195 -16.07 -3.14 -4.98
N GLY A 196 -15.88 -2.09 -4.20
CA GLY A 196 -16.18 -2.12 -2.76
C GLY A 196 -17.69 -2.24 -2.50
N ARG A 197 -18.50 -1.49 -3.26
CA ARG A 197 -19.97 -1.63 -3.23
C ARG A 197 -20.39 -3.05 -3.64
N ASP A 198 -19.89 -3.52 -4.78
CA ASP A 198 -20.26 -4.84 -5.33
C ASP A 198 -19.96 -5.95 -4.31
N LEU A 199 -18.83 -5.85 -3.57
CA LEU A 199 -18.47 -6.81 -2.53
C LEU A 199 -19.33 -6.67 -1.27
N ALA A 200 -19.74 -5.46 -0.89
CA ALA A 200 -20.68 -5.28 0.23
C ALA A 200 -22.05 -5.88 -0.07
N GLU A 201 -22.54 -5.70 -1.31
CA GLU A 201 -23.78 -6.35 -1.80
C GLU A 201 -23.67 -7.87 -1.79
N ARG A 202 -22.47 -8.42 -2.01
CA ARG A 202 -22.15 -9.85 -1.89
C ARG A 202 -21.98 -10.33 -0.43
N GLY A 203 -22.11 -9.46 0.55
CA GLY A 203 -22.04 -9.82 1.96
C GLY A 203 -20.64 -9.79 2.59
N TYR A 204 -19.70 -9.10 1.99
CA TYR A 204 -18.41 -8.78 2.63
C TYR A 204 -18.53 -7.51 3.47
N VAL A 205 -17.85 -7.49 4.63
CA VAL A 205 -17.53 -6.22 5.29
C VAL A 205 -16.40 -5.56 4.50
N VAL A 206 -16.62 -4.35 4.03
CA VAL A 206 -15.63 -3.66 3.18
C VAL A 206 -15.13 -2.43 3.89
N LEU A 207 -13.81 -2.26 3.95
CA LEU A 207 -13.17 -1.04 4.41
C LEU A 207 -12.35 -0.44 3.26
N ALA A 208 -12.67 0.80 2.91
CA ALA A 208 -12.03 1.55 1.84
C ALA A 208 -11.34 2.79 2.42
N PRO A 209 -10.07 2.68 2.86
CA PRO A 209 -9.31 3.81 3.40
C PRO A 209 -8.84 4.75 2.30
N ALA A 210 -8.68 6.03 2.64
CA ALA A 210 -8.06 7.03 1.79
C ALA A 210 -6.56 6.75 1.64
N TYR A 211 -6.02 6.98 0.45
CA TYR A 211 -4.58 6.99 0.20
C TYR A 211 -3.99 8.37 0.53
N PRO A 212 -2.79 8.45 1.18
CA PRO A 212 -2.20 9.73 1.58
C PRO A 212 -1.82 10.62 0.39
N ILE A 213 -1.88 11.93 0.60
CA ILE A 213 -1.62 12.98 -0.40
C ILE A 213 -2.50 12.80 -1.64
N MET A 214 -3.78 12.48 -1.39
CA MET A 214 -4.76 12.29 -2.46
C MET A 214 -6.13 12.76 -1.99
N ALA A 215 -6.88 13.41 -2.88
CA ALA A 215 -8.17 14.01 -2.60
C ALA A 215 -8.14 14.83 -1.28
N GLY A 216 -9.08 14.63 -0.37
CA GLY A 216 -9.17 15.34 0.91
C GLY A 216 -8.24 14.85 2.02
N TYR A 217 -7.38 13.82 1.78
CA TYR A 217 -6.49 13.26 2.81
C TYR A 217 -5.04 13.69 2.59
N GLN A 218 -4.57 14.67 3.40
CA GLN A 218 -3.28 15.34 3.25
C GLN A 218 -2.45 15.25 4.54
N PRO A 219 -1.96 14.05 4.96
CA PRO A 219 -1.09 13.94 6.12
C PRO A 219 0.27 14.58 5.85
N ASP A 220 0.83 15.27 6.83
CA ASP A 220 2.21 15.74 6.77
C ASP A 220 3.17 14.58 6.99
N LEU A 221 3.64 13.97 5.88
CA LEU A 221 4.53 12.81 5.94
C LEU A 221 5.81 13.10 6.70
N LYS A 222 6.38 14.30 6.53
CA LYS A 222 7.64 14.69 7.17
C LYS A 222 7.48 14.83 8.68
N ALA A 223 6.45 15.54 9.13
CA ALA A 223 6.16 15.70 10.56
C ALA A 223 5.84 14.36 11.23
N LEU A 224 5.20 13.44 10.48
CA LEU A 224 4.90 12.08 10.94
C LEU A 224 6.06 11.09 10.79
N GLY A 225 7.22 11.51 10.22
CA GLY A 225 8.43 10.70 10.09
C GLY A 225 8.40 9.67 8.95
N TYR A 226 7.55 9.84 7.93
CA TYR A 226 7.51 8.98 6.75
C TYR A 226 8.39 9.51 5.62
N GLN A 227 9.05 8.60 4.92
CA GLN A 227 9.88 8.91 3.74
C GLN A 227 9.12 8.74 2.43
N SER A 228 7.94 8.14 2.46
CA SER A 228 7.11 7.88 1.27
C SER A 228 5.62 7.79 1.61
N GLY A 229 4.78 8.22 0.67
CA GLY A 229 3.34 8.03 0.79
C GLY A 229 2.94 6.55 0.75
N THR A 230 3.69 5.70 0.01
CA THR A 230 3.42 4.26 -0.03
C THR A 230 3.61 3.61 1.34
N MET A 231 4.70 3.93 2.08
CA MET A 231 4.86 3.39 3.44
C MET A 231 3.79 3.91 4.40
N ARG A 232 3.37 5.17 4.23
CA ARG A 232 2.24 5.72 4.99
C ARG A 232 0.94 4.97 4.68
N ALA A 233 0.64 4.70 3.41
CA ALA A 233 -0.54 3.93 3.00
C ALA A 233 -0.53 2.50 3.57
N ILE A 234 0.63 1.84 3.56
CA ILE A 234 0.78 0.51 4.18
C ILE A 234 0.43 0.57 5.66
N TRP A 235 0.94 1.56 6.40
CA TRP A 235 0.62 1.74 7.81
C TRP A 235 -0.88 2.01 8.03
N ASP A 236 -1.47 2.90 7.26
CA ASP A 236 -2.90 3.20 7.32
C ASP A 236 -3.76 1.94 7.09
N ASN A 237 -3.36 1.10 6.13
CA ASN A 237 -4.03 -0.17 5.84
C ASN A 237 -3.83 -1.20 6.94
N ILE A 238 -2.65 -1.28 7.58
CA ILE A 238 -2.41 -2.12 8.76
C ILE A 238 -3.36 -1.73 9.89
N ARG A 239 -3.55 -0.42 10.11
CA ARG A 239 -4.50 0.08 11.10
C ARG A 239 -5.97 -0.14 10.69
N ALA A 240 -6.25 -0.13 9.39
CA ALA A 240 -7.55 -0.54 8.85
C ALA A 240 -7.83 -2.04 9.12
N LEU A 241 -6.82 -2.89 9.01
CA LEU A 241 -6.94 -4.31 9.40
C LEU A 241 -7.21 -4.46 10.91
N ASP A 242 -6.54 -3.68 11.76
CA ASP A 242 -6.83 -3.66 13.20
C ASP A 242 -8.30 -3.27 13.46
N LEU A 243 -8.84 -2.31 12.68
CA LEU A 243 -10.26 -1.93 12.77
C LEU A 243 -11.18 -3.08 12.36
N LEU A 244 -10.92 -3.72 11.23
CA LEU A 244 -11.71 -4.88 10.78
C LEU A 244 -11.73 -5.99 11.83
N GLU A 245 -10.58 -6.32 12.42
CA GLU A 245 -10.47 -7.34 13.47
C GLU A 245 -11.20 -6.95 14.78
N SER A 246 -11.38 -5.66 15.03
CA SER A 246 -12.11 -5.17 16.22
C SER A 246 -13.63 -5.31 16.08
N LEU A 247 -14.15 -5.52 14.86
CA LEU A 247 -15.58 -5.63 14.60
C LEU A 247 -16.08 -7.04 14.96
N PRO A 248 -17.10 -7.18 15.83
CA PRO A 248 -17.53 -8.49 16.34
C PRO A 248 -18.18 -9.40 15.29
N PHE A 249 -18.53 -8.84 14.13
CA PHE A 249 -19.14 -9.56 13.02
C PHE A 249 -18.16 -9.85 11.86
N VAL A 250 -16.85 -9.63 12.06
CA VAL A 250 -15.82 -9.94 11.07
C VAL A 250 -15.09 -11.23 11.44
N ARG A 251 -14.92 -12.13 10.46
CA ARG A 251 -14.02 -13.29 10.57
C ARG A 251 -12.58 -12.84 10.37
N LYS A 252 -11.79 -12.79 11.44
CA LYS A 252 -10.44 -12.22 11.43
C LYS A 252 -9.47 -12.94 10.47
N GLU A 253 -9.63 -14.25 10.32
CA GLU A 253 -8.83 -15.11 9.44
C GLU A 253 -9.33 -15.11 7.97
N LYS A 254 -10.36 -14.33 7.66
CA LYS A 254 -11.01 -14.26 6.35
C LYS A 254 -11.01 -12.83 5.81
N VAL A 255 -9.82 -12.25 5.67
CA VAL A 255 -9.62 -10.89 5.16
C VAL A 255 -8.84 -10.94 3.85
N GLY A 256 -9.33 -10.24 2.84
CA GLY A 256 -8.69 -10.04 1.54
C GLY A 256 -8.36 -8.57 1.27
N ALA A 257 -7.62 -8.34 0.18
CA ALA A 257 -7.42 -7.01 -0.38
C ALA A 257 -7.68 -7.03 -1.88
N ILE A 258 -8.31 -5.98 -2.39
CA ILE A 258 -8.60 -5.77 -3.81
C ILE A 258 -8.35 -4.33 -4.18
N GLY A 259 -7.82 -4.10 -5.38
CA GLY A 259 -7.68 -2.77 -5.91
C GLY A 259 -7.41 -2.73 -7.41
N HIS A 260 -7.61 -1.55 -7.98
CA HIS A 260 -7.33 -1.25 -9.38
C HIS A 260 -6.26 -0.16 -9.45
N SER A 261 -5.35 -0.24 -10.43
CA SER A 261 -4.26 0.72 -10.63
C SER A 261 -3.43 0.90 -9.35
N LEU A 262 -3.28 2.10 -8.82
CA LEU A 262 -2.65 2.35 -7.51
C LEU A 262 -3.24 1.45 -6.40
N GLY A 263 -4.55 1.19 -6.42
CA GLY A 263 -5.18 0.29 -5.45
C GLY A 263 -4.68 -1.15 -5.57
N GLY A 264 -4.46 -1.64 -6.81
CA GLY A 264 -3.87 -2.95 -7.08
C GLY A 264 -2.42 -3.05 -6.59
N HIS A 265 -1.63 -2.01 -6.84
CA HIS A 265 -0.30 -1.83 -6.28
C HIS A 265 -0.33 -1.87 -4.74
N ASN A 266 -1.20 -1.05 -4.13
CA ASN A 266 -1.30 -0.93 -2.68
C ASN A 266 -1.78 -2.22 -2.01
N ALA A 267 -2.64 -3.02 -2.68
CA ALA A 267 -3.08 -4.34 -2.19
C ALA A 267 -1.89 -5.31 -2.06
N ILE A 268 -1.03 -5.38 -3.08
CA ILE A 268 0.18 -6.22 -3.06
C ILE A 268 1.15 -5.74 -1.98
N TYR A 269 1.46 -4.44 -1.94
CA TYR A 269 2.40 -3.89 -0.96
C TYR A 269 1.92 -4.11 0.47
N THR A 270 0.66 -3.82 0.78
CA THR A 270 0.10 -4.06 2.11
C THR A 270 0.16 -5.53 2.49
N ALA A 271 -0.22 -6.43 1.57
CA ALA A 271 -0.21 -7.87 1.82
C ALA A 271 1.20 -8.43 2.06
N VAL A 272 2.25 -7.85 1.47
CA VAL A 272 3.64 -8.23 1.74
C VAL A 272 4.03 -7.93 3.19
N PHE A 273 3.58 -6.80 3.74
CA PHE A 273 3.89 -6.40 5.12
C PHE A 273 2.96 -7.00 6.16
N ASP A 274 1.69 -7.29 5.81
CA ASP A 274 0.71 -7.80 6.77
C ASP A 274 0.15 -9.17 6.36
N PRO A 275 0.47 -10.24 7.13
CA PRO A 275 0.04 -11.60 6.81
C PRO A 275 -1.46 -11.85 7.05
N ARG A 276 -2.19 -10.93 7.67
CA ARG A 276 -3.65 -11.04 7.86
C ARG A 276 -4.42 -10.98 6.55
N ILE A 277 -3.85 -10.37 5.51
CA ILE A 277 -4.42 -10.43 4.16
C ILE A 277 -4.17 -11.82 3.59
N GLN A 278 -5.23 -12.63 3.49
CA GLN A 278 -5.16 -14.03 3.07
C GLN A 278 -5.24 -14.22 1.56
N VAL A 279 -5.73 -13.23 0.83
CA VAL A 279 -5.87 -13.26 -0.64
C VAL A 279 -5.74 -11.85 -1.19
N GLY A 280 -5.00 -11.69 -2.29
CA GLY A 280 -4.81 -10.43 -2.97
C GLY A 280 -5.42 -10.42 -4.37
N VAL A 281 -6.05 -9.30 -4.74
CA VAL A 281 -6.52 -9.02 -6.10
C VAL A 281 -5.91 -7.72 -6.57
N SER A 282 -5.13 -7.78 -7.64
CA SER A 282 -4.49 -6.62 -8.27
C SER A 282 -4.95 -6.49 -9.71
N SER A 283 -5.69 -5.43 -10.00
CA SER A 283 -6.10 -5.08 -11.36
C SER A 283 -5.23 -3.92 -11.86
N CYS A 284 -4.51 -4.11 -12.96
CA CYS A 284 -3.64 -3.08 -13.56
C CYS A 284 -2.73 -2.40 -12.52
N GLY A 285 -2.17 -3.17 -11.59
CA GLY A 285 -1.47 -2.61 -10.42
C GLY A 285 0.04 -2.54 -10.59
N PHE A 286 0.61 -3.21 -11.58
CA PHE A 286 2.06 -3.32 -11.73
C PHE A 286 2.49 -3.95 -13.05
N ASP A 287 3.73 -3.69 -13.41
CA ASP A 287 4.65 -4.51 -14.18
C ASP A 287 6.05 -4.45 -13.52
N SER A 288 7.10 -4.93 -14.16
CA SER A 288 8.47 -4.73 -13.67
C SER A 288 8.84 -3.24 -13.71
N PHE A 289 9.59 -2.76 -12.73
CA PHE A 289 10.18 -1.43 -12.77
C PHE A 289 11.03 -1.19 -14.01
N LEU A 290 11.57 -2.26 -14.62
CA LEU A 290 12.36 -2.16 -15.84
C LEU A 290 11.52 -1.85 -17.07
N ASP A 291 10.22 -2.16 -17.04
CA ASP A 291 9.32 -2.07 -18.19
C ASP A 291 8.26 -0.97 -18.06
N TYR A 292 8.15 -0.38 -16.87
CA TYR A 292 7.13 0.63 -16.53
C TYR A 292 7.08 1.77 -17.56
N TYR A 293 5.89 2.01 -18.13
CA TYR A 293 5.68 2.93 -19.25
C TYR A 293 6.68 2.71 -20.40
N ALA A 294 6.84 1.45 -20.83
CA ALA A 294 7.78 1.04 -21.86
C ALA A 294 9.22 1.54 -21.59
N SER A 295 9.63 1.55 -20.32
CA SER A 295 10.98 1.96 -19.86
C SER A 295 11.31 3.44 -20.11
N ASP A 296 10.31 4.31 -20.31
CA ASP A 296 10.54 5.74 -20.54
C ASP A 296 11.25 6.38 -19.32
N PRO A 297 12.49 6.87 -19.48
CA PRO A 297 13.27 7.45 -18.39
C PRO A 297 12.66 8.73 -17.81
N ALA A 298 11.71 9.38 -18.49
CA ALA A 298 11.01 10.55 -17.99
C ALA A 298 10.16 10.22 -16.73
N ASN A 299 9.65 8.99 -16.62
CA ASN A 299 8.85 8.55 -15.48
C ASN A 299 9.67 8.28 -14.20
N TRP A 300 11.01 8.31 -14.31
CA TRP A 300 11.92 8.09 -13.18
C TRP A 300 12.57 9.38 -12.66
N GLN A 301 12.07 10.54 -13.11
CA GLN A 301 12.47 11.83 -12.56
C GLN A 301 11.75 12.11 -11.23
N PRO A 302 12.32 12.96 -10.34
CA PRO A 302 11.62 13.42 -9.15
C PRO A 302 10.22 13.94 -9.48
N GLU A 303 9.23 13.59 -8.67
CA GLU A 303 7.82 13.93 -8.84
C GLU A 303 7.16 13.43 -10.15
N ARG A 304 7.73 12.38 -10.77
CA ARG A 304 7.15 11.69 -11.92
C ARG A 304 6.93 10.21 -11.62
N GLY A 305 5.95 9.60 -12.29
CA GLY A 305 5.64 8.17 -12.16
C GLY A 305 5.61 7.71 -10.70
N TRP A 306 6.32 6.64 -10.40
CA TRP A 306 6.46 6.12 -9.04
C TRP A 306 7.37 6.97 -8.12
N CYS A 307 8.11 7.95 -8.67
CA CYS A 307 9.03 8.81 -7.92
C CYS A 307 8.36 10.03 -7.27
N GLN A 308 7.03 10.12 -7.27
CA GLN A 308 6.29 11.18 -6.60
C GLN A 308 6.31 10.97 -5.07
N THR A 309 6.29 12.06 -4.32
CA THR A 309 6.24 12.04 -2.84
C THR A 309 5.06 11.20 -2.31
N ARG A 310 3.92 11.22 -3.00
CA ARG A 310 2.76 10.37 -2.67
C ARG A 310 3.03 8.88 -2.84
N TYR A 311 4.08 8.49 -3.58
CA TYR A 311 4.47 7.09 -3.79
C TYR A 311 5.82 6.81 -3.14
N MET A 312 6.90 6.67 -3.93
CA MET A 312 8.23 6.26 -3.47
C MET A 312 9.32 7.19 -4.04
N PRO A 313 9.47 8.43 -3.51
CA PRO A 313 10.32 9.45 -4.11
C PRO A 313 11.78 9.00 -4.28
N ARG A 314 12.30 8.13 -3.42
CA ARG A 314 13.67 7.60 -3.52
C ARG A 314 13.92 6.68 -4.72
N LEU A 315 12.88 6.24 -5.43
CA LEU A 315 13.07 5.55 -6.72
C LEU A 315 13.76 6.44 -7.76
N ALA A 316 13.65 7.77 -7.65
CA ALA A 316 14.38 8.69 -8.50
C ALA A 316 15.91 8.57 -8.38
N ASP A 317 16.42 8.10 -7.23
CA ASP A 317 17.85 7.86 -6.99
C ASP A 317 18.41 6.75 -7.89
N TYR A 318 17.54 5.89 -8.42
CA TYR A 318 17.89 4.77 -9.32
C TYR A 318 17.74 5.10 -10.80
N ARG A 319 17.45 6.34 -11.16
CA ARG A 319 17.35 6.74 -12.56
C ARG A 319 18.63 6.42 -13.32
N GLY A 320 18.51 5.77 -14.48
CA GLY A 320 19.64 5.29 -15.30
C GLY A 320 20.29 3.99 -14.80
N ARG A 321 19.84 3.45 -13.67
CA ARG A 321 20.33 2.20 -13.08
C ARG A 321 19.20 1.41 -12.40
N LEU A 322 18.04 1.32 -13.06
CA LEU A 322 16.84 0.67 -12.53
C LEU A 322 17.07 -0.80 -12.15
N ALA A 323 18.07 -1.44 -12.78
CA ALA A 323 18.47 -2.79 -12.42
C ALA A 323 18.95 -2.94 -10.98
N GLU A 324 19.39 -1.83 -10.35
CA GLU A 324 19.90 -1.81 -8.97
C GLU A 324 18.80 -1.58 -7.93
N ILE A 325 17.56 -1.25 -8.31
CA ILE A 325 16.44 -1.13 -7.36
C ILE A 325 16.37 -2.43 -6.55
N PRO A 326 16.42 -2.38 -5.20
CA PRO A 326 16.68 -3.55 -4.35
C PRO A 326 15.53 -4.55 -4.29
N PHE A 327 14.37 -4.22 -4.87
CA PHE A 327 13.21 -5.10 -5.03
C PHE A 327 12.46 -4.80 -6.33
N ASP A 328 11.58 -5.71 -6.75
CA ASP A 328 10.69 -5.51 -7.89
C ASP A 328 9.45 -6.40 -7.69
N PHE A 329 8.44 -6.29 -8.52
CA PHE A 329 7.19 -7.05 -8.39
C PHE A 329 7.40 -8.57 -8.47
N HIS A 330 8.46 -9.05 -9.13
CA HIS A 330 8.86 -10.46 -9.09
C HIS A 330 8.98 -10.96 -7.65
N GLU A 331 9.73 -10.24 -6.84
CA GLU A 331 9.95 -10.54 -5.43
C GLU A 331 8.70 -10.31 -4.58
N LEU A 332 7.94 -9.25 -4.87
CA LEU A 332 6.73 -8.93 -4.09
C LEU A 332 5.67 -10.02 -4.24
N ILE A 333 5.40 -10.46 -5.47
CA ILE A 333 4.45 -11.55 -5.71
C ILE A 333 4.98 -12.86 -5.10
N GLY A 334 6.28 -13.16 -5.26
CA GLY A 334 6.91 -14.31 -4.58
C GLY A 334 6.77 -14.26 -3.05
N ALA A 335 6.91 -13.06 -2.45
CA ALA A 335 6.79 -12.86 -0.99
C ALA A 335 5.36 -13.06 -0.46
N LEU A 336 4.36 -13.10 -1.33
CA LEU A 336 2.98 -13.43 -0.95
C LEU A 336 2.74 -14.93 -0.79
N ALA A 337 3.56 -15.80 -1.42
CA ALA A 337 3.38 -17.23 -1.32
C ALA A 337 3.37 -17.72 0.16
N PRO A 338 2.49 -18.67 0.53
CA PRO A 338 1.56 -19.43 -0.32
C PRO A 338 0.17 -18.78 -0.54
N ARG A 339 -0.01 -17.49 -0.20
CA ARG A 339 -1.30 -16.80 -0.27
C ARG A 339 -1.71 -16.57 -1.73
N PRO A 340 -2.96 -16.87 -2.11
CA PRO A 340 -3.41 -16.76 -3.48
C PRO A 340 -3.47 -15.30 -3.96
N VAL A 341 -3.12 -15.11 -5.23
CA VAL A 341 -3.13 -13.81 -5.90
C VAL A 341 -3.84 -13.92 -7.25
N PHE A 342 -4.77 -12.99 -7.49
CA PHE A 342 -5.43 -12.79 -8.77
C PHE A 342 -4.94 -11.48 -9.40
N VAL A 343 -4.56 -11.54 -10.67
CA VAL A 343 -4.06 -10.40 -11.43
C VAL A 343 -4.93 -10.18 -12.67
N ASN A 344 -5.30 -8.93 -12.90
CA ASN A 344 -5.86 -8.46 -14.16
C ASN A 344 -4.77 -7.63 -14.86
N ALA A 345 -4.32 -8.08 -16.04
CA ALA A 345 -3.29 -7.45 -16.85
C ALA A 345 -3.80 -7.34 -18.31
N PRO A 346 -4.54 -6.26 -18.65
CA PRO A 346 -5.15 -6.08 -19.96
C PRO A 346 -4.13 -6.03 -21.10
N LEU A 347 -4.54 -6.53 -22.28
CA LEU A 347 -3.66 -6.60 -23.46
C LEU A 347 -3.25 -5.22 -23.99
N ARG A 348 -4.07 -4.18 -23.77
CA ARG A 348 -3.82 -2.82 -24.27
C ARG A 348 -3.57 -1.80 -23.14
N ASP A 349 -3.18 -2.26 -21.96
CA ASP A 349 -2.77 -1.35 -20.88
C ASP A 349 -1.50 -0.60 -21.26
N ALA A 350 -1.59 0.73 -21.39
CA ALA A 350 -0.47 1.58 -21.75
C ALA A 350 0.46 1.91 -20.57
N ASN A 351 0.02 1.65 -19.33
CA ASN A 351 0.81 1.91 -18.12
C ASN A 351 1.67 0.70 -17.76
N PHE A 352 1.10 -0.52 -17.87
CA PHE A 352 1.69 -1.77 -17.41
C PHE A 352 1.58 -2.84 -18.50
N GLY A 353 2.72 -3.22 -19.07
CA GLY A 353 2.80 -4.21 -20.14
C GLY A 353 2.46 -5.63 -19.63
N TRP A 354 1.42 -6.27 -20.19
CA TRP A 354 1.00 -7.61 -19.77
C TRP A 354 2.11 -8.67 -19.91
N GLN A 355 2.98 -8.55 -20.93
CA GLN A 355 4.13 -9.46 -21.10
C GLN A 355 5.11 -9.37 -19.91
N SER A 356 5.32 -8.14 -19.40
CA SER A 356 6.13 -7.93 -18.20
C SER A 356 5.44 -8.49 -16.96
N VAL A 357 4.11 -8.35 -16.84
CA VAL A 357 3.33 -8.99 -15.76
C VAL A 357 3.50 -10.50 -15.80
N ASP A 358 3.43 -11.13 -16.98
CA ASP A 358 3.65 -12.56 -17.13
C ASP A 358 5.07 -13.00 -16.72
N ALA A 359 6.09 -12.21 -17.07
CA ALA A 359 7.46 -12.47 -16.63
C ALA A 359 7.59 -12.40 -15.10
N VAL A 360 6.95 -11.42 -14.46
CA VAL A 360 6.86 -11.31 -13.01
C VAL A 360 6.21 -12.55 -12.39
N LEU A 361 5.04 -12.97 -12.89
CA LEU A 361 4.31 -14.11 -12.35
C LEU A 361 5.05 -15.44 -12.60
N ASN A 362 5.69 -15.59 -13.75
CA ASN A 362 6.51 -16.76 -14.06
C ASN A 362 7.68 -16.90 -13.07
N ALA A 363 8.39 -15.82 -12.75
CA ALA A 363 9.45 -15.86 -11.75
C ALA A 363 8.88 -16.20 -10.36
N ALA A 364 7.79 -15.58 -9.94
CA ALA A 364 7.14 -15.83 -8.66
C ALA A 364 6.60 -17.27 -8.54
N SER A 365 6.16 -17.89 -9.64
CA SER A 365 5.61 -19.25 -9.66
C SER A 365 6.56 -20.29 -9.10
N ALA A 366 7.88 -20.08 -9.19
CA ALA A 366 8.88 -20.96 -8.58
C ALA A 366 8.71 -21.05 -7.06
N VAL A 367 8.37 -19.94 -6.41
CA VAL A 367 8.12 -19.90 -4.97
C VAL A 367 6.80 -20.59 -4.63
N TYR A 368 5.76 -20.37 -5.43
CA TYR A 368 4.47 -21.05 -5.22
C TYR A 368 4.61 -22.58 -5.39
N ARG A 369 5.45 -23.04 -6.32
CA ARG A 369 5.81 -24.49 -6.42
C ARG A 369 6.56 -24.99 -5.19
N LEU A 370 7.48 -24.19 -4.63
CA LEU A 370 8.19 -24.53 -3.39
C LEU A 370 7.22 -24.76 -2.22
N TYR A 371 6.13 -24.01 -2.15
CA TYR A 371 5.07 -24.16 -1.14
C TYR A 371 4.02 -25.23 -1.52
N GLY A 372 4.11 -25.87 -2.68
CA GLY A 372 3.15 -26.89 -3.13
C GLY A 372 1.79 -26.33 -3.59
N VAL A 373 1.71 -25.02 -3.91
CA VAL A 373 0.48 -24.33 -4.33
C VAL A 373 0.63 -23.63 -5.70
N PRO A 374 1.05 -24.36 -6.76
CA PRO A 374 1.39 -23.74 -8.05
C PRO A 374 0.19 -23.04 -8.74
N HIS A 375 -1.04 -23.38 -8.36
CA HIS A 375 -2.29 -22.84 -8.95
C HIS A 375 -2.88 -21.65 -8.20
N ASP A 376 -2.18 -21.14 -7.18
CA ASP A 376 -2.65 -20.00 -6.39
C ASP A 376 -2.24 -18.63 -6.97
N LEU A 377 -1.57 -18.63 -8.12
CA LEU A 377 -1.42 -17.48 -9.00
C LEU A 377 -2.40 -17.58 -10.17
N THR A 378 -3.21 -16.57 -10.37
CA THR A 378 -4.18 -16.49 -11.47
C THR A 378 -4.00 -15.14 -12.18
N VAL A 379 -3.91 -15.16 -13.51
CA VAL A 379 -3.88 -13.94 -14.33
C VAL A 379 -4.93 -14.01 -15.41
N LEU A 380 -5.54 -12.87 -15.73
CA LEU A 380 -6.42 -12.69 -16.89
C LEU A 380 -5.92 -11.52 -17.74
N HIS A 381 -6.03 -11.69 -19.07
CA HIS A 381 -5.65 -10.69 -20.07
C HIS A 381 -6.87 -10.30 -20.92
N PRO A 382 -7.79 -9.45 -20.40
CA PRO A 382 -8.89 -8.98 -21.19
C PRO A 382 -8.42 -8.06 -22.32
N ASP A 383 -9.14 -8.04 -23.44
CA ASP A 383 -8.85 -7.16 -24.55
C ASP A 383 -9.45 -5.77 -24.30
N CYS A 384 -8.85 -5.05 -23.37
CA CYS A 384 -9.19 -3.66 -23.03
C CYS A 384 -7.93 -2.86 -22.68
N GLU A 385 -8.12 -1.58 -22.45
CA GLU A 385 -7.08 -0.65 -21.96
C GLU A 385 -6.90 -0.80 -20.44
N HIS A 386 -6.39 0.25 -19.76
CA HIS A 386 -6.18 0.30 -18.31
C HIS A 386 -7.52 0.28 -17.55
N ASP A 387 -8.19 -0.86 -17.51
CA ASP A 387 -9.55 -1.00 -16.96
C ASP A 387 -9.71 -2.29 -16.11
N PHE A 388 -10.78 -2.31 -15.36
CA PHE A 388 -11.25 -3.47 -14.58
C PHE A 388 -12.67 -3.82 -15.02
N PRO A 389 -12.85 -4.47 -16.17
CA PRO A 389 -14.16 -4.70 -16.76
C PRO A 389 -15.03 -5.65 -15.93
N PRO A 390 -16.37 -5.57 -16.07
CA PRO A 390 -17.32 -6.30 -15.23
C PRO A 390 -17.08 -7.81 -15.15
N GLU A 391 -16.77 -8.46 -16.27
CA GLU A 391 -16.50 -9.90 -16.33
C GLU A 391 -15.24 -10.31 -15.58
N VAL A 392 -14.21 -9.45 -15.58
CA VAL A 392 -12.97 -9.67 -14.82
C VAL A 392 -13.19 -9.40 -13.33
N ARG A 393 -13.98 -8.36 -12.99
CA ARG A 393 -14.40 -8.15 -11.59
C ARG A 393 -15.16 -9.35 -11.04
N GLU A 394 -16.11 -9.89 -11.83
CA GLU A 394 -16.86 -11.07 -11.45
C GLU A 394 -15.95 -12.30 -11.24
N ALA A 395 -14.93 -12.49 -12.09
CA ALA A 395 -13.93 -13.55 -11.90
C ALA A 395 -13.12 -13.34 -10.61
N ALA A 396 -12.71 -12.10 -10.32
CA ALA A 396 -12.01 -11.72 -9.10
C ALA A 396 -12.89 -11.94 -7.85
N TYR A 397 -14.19 -11.61 -7.91
CA TYR A 397 -15.11 -11.84 -6.79
C TYR A 397 -15.29 -13.34 -6.52
N ARG A 398 -15.46 -14.16 -7.57
CA ARG A 398 -15.47 -15.63 -7.41
C ARG A 398 -14.14 -16.18 -6.85
N PHE A 399 -13.01 -15.56 -7.18
CA PHE A 399 -11.72 -15.93 -6.62
C PHE A 399 -11.65 -15.63 -5.11
N LEU A 400 -12.14 -14.45 -4.69
CA LEU A 400 -12.27 -14.09 -3.27
C LEU A 400 -13.23 -15.04 -2.54
N ASP A 401 -14.41 -15.33 -3.13
CA ASP A 401 -15.43 -16.22 -2.55
C ASP A 401 -14.84 -17.59 -2.21
N ARG A 402 -14.08 -18.19 -3.13
CA ARG A 402 -13.46 -19.52 -2.92
C ARG A 402 -12.45 -19.55 -1.75
N ARG A 403 -11.90 -18.42 -1.35
CA ARG A 403 -10.83 -18.35 -0.33
C ARG A 403 -11.33 -17.80 1.01
N LEU A 404 -12.31 -16.92 0.98
CA LEU A 404 -12.77 -16.20 2.17
C LEU A 404 -14.13 -16.69 2.69
N ARG A 405 -14.92 -17.37 1.89
CA ARG A 405 -16.20 -17.99 2.31
C ARG A 405 -16.02 -19.46 2.60
#